data_97ba657456cab2081dcb7187cae4910a
#
_entry.id   97ba657456cab2081dcb7187cae4910a
#
_cell.length_a   1.000
_cell.length_b   1.000
_cell.length_c   1.000
_cell.angle_alpha   90.00
_cell.angle_beta   90.00
_cell.angle_gamma   90.00
#
_symmetry.space_group_name_H-M   'P 1'
#
loop_
_entity.id
_entity.type
_entity.pdbx_description
1 polymer ?
#
loop_
_entity_poly.entity_id
_entity_poly.type
_entity_poly.pdbx_seq_one_letter_code
_entity_poly.pdbx_strand_id
1 'polypeptide(L)'
;TVGVAILVGVTLSYIVNPVGNSLLIFLGMFCIISAVLFNARAYGYLSKNSKNNASIKKAIIIASIAGVVMGAYFPFLAQTISGNLVHISQGALTPYTAIAVFAVGSMVSNLLYNSYLMVRPLSGPRVYFKDYITHGSFKKHALGMLAGAITGIGIVSLIIATPKAGFANSLTSFFGG
;
A
#
# COMPACT_ATOMS: atom_id res chain seq x y z
N THR A 1 -3.31 -3.72 7.33
CA THR A 1 -2.14 -3.38 6.51
C THR A 1 -2.11 -1.89 6.20
N VAL A 2 -3.09 -1.33 5.48
CA VAL A 2 -3.11 0.07 5.02
C VAL A 2 -3.01 1.06 6.19
N GLY A 3 -3.81 0.92 7.25
CA GLY A 3 -3.75 1.82 8.41
C GLY A 3 -2.37 1.85 9.07
N VAL A 4 -1.71 0.69 9.21
CA VAL A 4 -0.33 0.63 9.73
C VAL A 4 0.64 1.31 8.76
N ALA A 5 0.47 1.12 7.45
CA ALA A 5 1.31 1.76 6.45
C ALA A 5 1.21 3.30 6.50
N ILE A 6 0.01 3.84 6.67
CA ILE A 6 -0.20 5.29 6.79
C ILE A 6 0.48 5.80 8.06
N LEU A 7 0.26 5.17 9.21
CA LEU A 7 0.87 5.59 10.48
C LEU A 7 2.40 5.61 10.39
N VAL A 8 3.01 4.54 9.89
CA VAL A 8 4.46 4.45 9.72
C VAL A 8 4.96 5.46 8.68
N GLY A 9 4.30 5.55 7.54
CA GLY A 9 4.68 6.44 6.45
C GLY A 9 4.61 7.91 6.84
N VAL A 10 3.52 8.35 7.46
CA VAL A 10 3.35 9.73 7.93
C VAL A 10 4.36 10.07 9.03
N THR A 11 4.55 9.16 10.00
CA THR A 11 5.51 9.37 11.09
C THR A 11 6.94 9.52 10.55
N LEU A 12 7.38 8.60 9.71
CA LEU A 12 8.71 8.66 9.11
C LEU A 12 8.88 9.89 8.21
N SER A 13 7.88 10.22 7.41
CA SER A 13 7.92 11.41 6.55
C SER A 13 8.02 12.69 7.36
N TYR A 14 7.29 12.79 8.46
CA TYR A 14 7.36 13.95 9.35
C TYR A 14 8.70 14.06 10.08
N ILE A 15 9.30 12.94 10.47
CA ILE A 15 10.65 12.92 11.09
C ILE A 15 11.71 13.40 10.08
N VAL A 16 11.61 12.93 8.83
CA VAL A 16 12.60 13.26 7.78
C VAL A 16 12.44 14.70 7.28
N ASN A 17 11.21 15.14 7.11
CA ASN A 17 10.90 16.49 6.63
C ASN A 17 9.65 17.01 7.35
N PRO A 18 9.82 17.79 8.44
CA PRO A 18 8.71 18.29 9.28
C PRO A 18 7.98 19.45 8.58
N VAL A 19 7.26 19.16 7.50
CA VAL A 19 6.41 20.13 6.80
C VAL A 19 4.96 19.93 7.22
N GLY A 20 4.29 21.04 7.53
CA GLY A 20 2.87 21.05 7.88
C GLY A 20 2.61 21.35 9.37
N ASN A 21 1.32 21.42 9.72
CA ASN A 21 0.90 21.67 11.10
C ASN A 21 0.94 20.36 11.90
N SER A 22 1.87 20.26 12.85
CA SER A 22 2.06 19.07 13.69
C SER A 22 0.78 18.65 14.41
N LEU A 23 -0.02 19.59 14.89
CA LEU A 23 -1.26 19.29 15.62
C LEU A 23 -2.28 18.59 14.73
N LEU A 24 -2.45 19.05 13.49
CA LEU A 24 -3.36 18.43 12.53
C LEU A 24 -2.87 17.03 12.11
N ILE A 25 -1.55 16.85 11.97
CA ILE A 25 -0.96 15.54 11.64
C ILE A 25 -1.23 14.54 12.78
N PHE A 26 -0.98 14.95 14.03
CA PHE A 26 -1.25 14.09 15.19
C PHE A 26 -2.74 13.77 15.36
N LEU A 27 -3.63 14.73 15.11
CA LEU A 27 -5.08 14.51 15.13
C LEU A 27 -5.50 13.49 14.05
N GLY A 28 -4.97 13.65 12.85
CA GLY A 28 -5.19 12.70 11.75
C GLY A 28 -4.70 11.29 12.08
N MET A 29 -3.51 11.16 12.67
CA MET A 29 -2.98 9.88 13.11
C MET A 29 -3.86 9.24 14.20
N PHE A 30 -4.38 10.02 15.13
CA PHE A 30 -5.32 9.53 16.14
C PHE A 30 -6.63 9.01 15.51
N CYS A 31 -7.17 9.72 14.53
CA CYS A 31 -8.35 9.24 13.77
C CYS A 31 -8.08 7.91 13.04
N ILE A 32 -6.91 7.78 12.42
CA ILE A 32 -6.51 6.53 11.73
C ILE A 32 -6.37 5.37 12.72
N ILE A 33 -5.72 5.59 13.87
CA ILE A 33 -5.62 4.57 14.92
C ILE A 33 -7.02 4.13 15.37
N SER A 34 -7.91 5.06 15.62
CA SER A 34 -9.29 4.78 16.00
C SER A 34 -10.01 3.96 14.92
N ALA A 35 -9.90 4.34 13.66
CA ALA A 35 -10.48 3.60 12.53
C ALA A 35 -9.93 2.17 12.43
N VAL A 36 -8.62 1.97 12.59
CA VAL A 36 -7.99 0.63 12.60
C VAL A 36 -8.54 -0.22 13.74
N LEU A 37 -8.70 0.36 14.95
CA LEU A 37 -9.24 -0.35 16.10
C LEU A 37 -10.72 -0.75 15.90
N PHE A 38 -11.54 0.16 15.36
CA PHE A 38 -12.94 -0.15 15.03
C PHE A 38 -13.05 -1.24 13.98
N ASN A 39 -12.26 -1.17 12.92
CA ASN A 39 -12.19 -2.23 11.91
C ASN A 39 -11.75 -3.58 12.50
N ALA A 40 -10.71 -3.58 13.34
CA ALA A 40 -10.23 -4.79 13.99
C ALA A 40 -11.31 -5.43 14.89
N ARG A 41 -12.07 -4.60 15.61
CA ARG A 41 -13.22 -5.07 16.40
C ARG A 41 -14.35 -5.63 15.53
N ALA A 42 -14.71 -4.93 14.46
CA ALA A 42 -15.76 -5.39 13.54
C ALA A 42 -15.40 -6.76 12.93
N TYR A 43 -14.16 -6.93 12.47
CA TYR A 43 -13.68 -8.23 11.98
C TYR A 43 -13.62 -9.29 13.09
N GLY A 44 -13.30 -8.92 14.32
CA GLY A 44 -13.33 -9.80 15.47
C GLY A 44 -14.73 -10.36 15.75
N TYR A 45 -15.76 -9.53 15.63
CA TYR A 45 -17.16 -9.98 15.76
C TYR A 45 -17.59 -10.94 14.65
N LEU A 46 -17.24 -10.62 13.40
CA LEU A 46 -17.54 -11.47 12.24
C LEU A 46 -16.81 -12.82 12.31
N SER A 47 -15.59 -12.82 12.86
CA SER A 47 -14.72 -14.00 12.96
C SER A 47 -15.05 -14.90 14.17
N LYS A 48 -15.88 -14.46 15.10
CA LYS A 48 -16.23 -15.22 16.30
C LYS A 48 -16.83 -16.60 16.00
N ASN A 49 -17.41 -16.76 14.81
CA ASN A 49 -17.92 -18.03 14.28
C ASN A 49 -16.86 -18.89 13.54
N SER A 50 -15.64 -18.38 13.34
CA SER A 50 -14.56 -19.11 12.69
C SER A 50 -13.71 -19.81 13.74
N LYS A 51 -13.73 -21.15 13.74
CA LYS A 51 -13.02 -22.03 14.68
C LYS A 51 -11.48 -21.95 14.64
N ASN A 52 -10.87 -20.97 13.99
CA ASN A 52 -9.43 -20.98 13.71
C ASN A 52 -8.69 -19.72 14.20
N ASN A 53 -8.62 -19.53 15.52
CA ASN A 53 -7.93 -18.40 16.16
C ASN A 53 -6.42 -18.30 15.81
N ALA A 54 -5.76 -19.41 15.51
CA ALA A 54 -4.34 -19.42 15.13
C ALA A 54 -4.10 -18.79 13.76
N SER A 55 -5.04 -18.97 12.82
CA SER A 55 -4.97 -18.37 11.49
C SER A 55 -5.13 -16.84 11.54
N ILE A 56 -6.00 -16.35 12.43
CA ILE A 56 -6.25 -14.91 12.60
C ILE A 56 -5.00 -14.20 13.15
N LYS A 57 -4.34 -14.77 14.16
CA LYS A 57 -3.09 -14.20 14.71
C LYS A 57 -2.00 -14.11 13.66
N LYS A 58 -1.79 -15.16 12.86
CA LYS A 58 -0.83 -15.13 11.74
C LYS A 58 -1.18 -14.05 10.72
N ALA A 59 -2.45 -13.94 10.34
CA ALA A 59 -2.90 -12.92 9.40
C ALA A 59 -2.65 -11.48 9.90
N ILE A 60 -2.89 -11.22 11.19
CA ILE A 60 -2.64 -9.92 11.81
C ILE A 60 -1.13 -9.60 11.79
N ILE A 61 -0.29 -10.55 12.18
CA ILE A 61 1.17 -10.35 12.18
C ILE A 61 1.69 -10.06 10.78
N ILE A 62 1.30 -10.85 9.79
CA ILE A 62 1.70 -10.66 8.39
C ILE A 62 1.20 -9.31 7.86
N ALA A 63 -0.06 -8.95 8.14
CA ALA A 63 -0.64 -7.67 7.74
C ALA A 63 0.07 -6.48 8.40
N SER A 64 0.51 -6.62 9.65
CA SER A 64 1.27 -5.58 10.37
C SER A 64 2.67 -5.41 9.78
N ILE A 65 3.40 -6.50 9.56
CA ILE A 65 4.72 -6.46 8.93
C ILE A 65 4.63 -5.85 7.53
N ALA A 66 3.69 -6.30 6.71
CA ALA A 66 3.46 -5.74 5.39
C ALA A 66 3.12 -4.25 5.43
N GLY A 67 2.33 -3.81 6.43
CA GLY A 67 2.02 -2.41 6.66
C GLY A 67 3.24 -1.58 7.03
N VAL A 68 4.12 -2.08 7.89
CA VAL A 68 5.38 -1.41 8.26
C VAL A 68 6.29 -1.27 7.04
N VAL A 69 6.51 -2.35 6.29
CA VAL A 69 7.36 -2.33 5.08
C VAL A 69 6.79 -1.35 4.04
N MET A 70 5.47 -1.39 3.81
CA MET A 70 4.80 -0.48 2.89
C MET A 70 4.89 0.97 3.35
N GLY A 71 4.72 1.26 4.64
CA GLY A 71 4.83 2.60 5.19
C GLY A 71 6.25 3.16 5.14
N ALA A 72 7.25 2.32 5.40
CA ALA A 72 8.65 2.71 5.32
C ALA A 72 9.13 2.99 3.89
N TYR A 73 8.60 2.27 2.90
CA TYR A 73 9.00 2.41 1.50
C TYR A 73 8.75 3.83 0.95
N PHE A 74 7.61 4.44 1.25
CA PHE A 74 7.21 5.71 0.67
C PHE A 74 8.15 6.90 0.98
N PRO A 75 8.63 7.12 2.23
CA PRO A 75 9.59 8.18 2.50
C PRO A 75 10.90 8.04 1.71
N PHE A 76 11.38 6.81 1.51
CA PHE A 76 12.56 6.56 0.69
C PHE A 76 12.30 6.87 -0.79
N LEU A 77 11.15 6.49 -1.32
CA LEU A 77 10.76 6.83 -2.68
C LEU A 77 10.71 8.36 -2.87
N ALA A 78 10.11 9.08 -1.91
CA ALA A 78 10.00 10.53 -1.97
C ALA A 78 11.36 11.24 -2.04
N GLN A 79 12.35 10.74 -1.30
CA GLN A 79 13.71 11.29 -1.31
C GLN A 79 14.45 11.08 -2.64
N THR A 80 14.08 10.07 -3.40
CA THR A 80 14.70 9.78 -4.71
C THR A 80 14.12 10.60 -5.85
N ILE A 81 12.96 11.23 -5.64
CA ILE A 81 12.28 12.02 -6.69
C ILE A 81 12.71 13.47 -6.64
N SER A 82 13.19 14.00 -7.78
CA SER A 82 13.53 15.41 -7.90
C SER A 82 12.30 16.31 -7.75
N GLY A 83 12.39 17.33 -6.89
CA GLY A 83 11.37 18.37 -6.75
C GLY A 83 11.27 19.30 -7.94
N ASN A 84 12.33 19.39 -8.77
CA ASN A 84 12.39 20.24 -9.94
C ASN A 84 12.44 19.39 -11.20
N LEU A 85 11.44 19.56 -12.08
CA LEU A 85 11.34 18.83 -13.36
C LEU A 85 12.27 19.38 -14.45
N VAL A 86 12.76 20.61 -14.28
CA VAL A 86 13.63 21.27 -15.26
C VAL A 86 15.11 21.05 -14.94
N HIS A 87 15.47 21.13 -13.66
CA HIS A 87 16.81 20.87 -13.17
C HIS A 87 16.81 19.66 -12.25
N ILE A 88 17.08 18.49 -12.82
CA ILE A 88 17.14 17.23 -12.09
C ILE A 88 18.47 17.18 -11.35
N SER A 89 18.43 17.03 -10.02
CA SER A 89 19.64 16.85 -9.21
C SER A 89 20.36 15.56 -9.62
N GLN A 90 21.68 15.55 -9.61
CA GLN A 90 22.46 14.35 -9.93
C GLN A 90 22.04 13.19 -9.01
N GLY A 91 21.66 12.05 -9.59
CA GLY A 91 21.22 10.87 -8.87
C GLY A 91 19.72 10.84 -8.50
N ALA A 92 18.96 11.92 -8.76
CA ALA A 92 17.53 11.93 -8.53
C ALA A 92 16.74 11.41 -9.75
N LEU A 93 15.61 10.77 -9.49
CA LEU A 93 14.69 10.29 -10.51
C LEU A 93 13.66 11.37 -10.86
N THR A 94 13.24 11.40 -12.11
CA THR A 94 12.00 12.12 -12.45
C THR A 94 10.81 11.36 -11.92
N PRO A 95 9.67 12.01 -11.63
CA PRO A 95 8.43 11.30 -11.26
C PRO A 95 8.05 10.22 -12.28
N TYR A 96 8.24 10.48 -13.57
CA TYR A 96 7.90 9.52 -14.64
C TYR A 96 8.82 8.30 -14.64
N THR A 97 10.12 8.50 -14.42
CA THR A 97 11.06 7.38 -14.29
C THR A 97 10.78 6.57 -13.03
N ALA A 98 10.46 7.23 -11.92
CA ALA A 98 10.07 6.58 -10.68
C ALA A 98 8.81 5.71 -10.86
N ILE A 99 7.80 6.20 -11.59
CA ILE A 99 6.59 5.45 -11.93
C ILE A 99 6.94 4.21 -12.77
N ALA A 100 7.78 4.36 -13.79
CA ALA A 100 8.17 3.26 -14.65
C ALA A 100 8.91 2.15 -13.87
N VAL A 101 9.89 2.53 -13.06
CA VAL A 101 10.64 1.58 -12.21
C VAL A 101 9.71 0.90 -11.20
N PHE A 102 8.81 1.67 -10.56
CA PHE A 102 7.83 1.13 -9.64
C PHE A 102 6.88 0.12 -10.32
N ALA A 103 6.39 0.44 -11.51
CA ALA A 103 5.48 -0.43 -12.27
C ALA A 103 6.15 -1.75 -12.64
N VAL A 104 7.40 -1.71 -13.13
CA VAL A 104 8.17 -2.92 -13.47
C VAL A 104 8.45 -3.73 -12.20
N GLY A 105 8.92 -3.10 -11.13
CA GLY A 105 9.18 -3.76 -9.85
C GLY A 105 7.94 -4.42 -9.27
N SER A 106 6.81 -3.72 -9.30
CA SER A 106 5.52 -4.24 -8.84
C SER A 106 5.04 -5.42 -9.69
N MET A 107 5.20 -5.36 -11.01
CA MET A 107 4.83 -6.45 -11.91
C MET A 107 5.64 -7.72 -11.61
N VAL A 108 6.97 -7.59 -11.53
CA VAL A 108 7.85 -8.72 -11.25
C VAL A 108 7.57 -9.31 -9.86
N SER A 109 7.50 -8.47 -8.84
CA SER A 109 7.20 -8.87 -7.46
C SER A 109 5.84 -9.57 -7.35
N ASN A 110 4.82 -9.05 -8.03
CA ASN A 110 3.48 -9.60 -8.03
C ASN A 110 3.42 -10.98 -8.70
N LEU A 111 4.10 -11.15 -9.83
CA LEU A 111 4.20 -12.45 -10.51
C LEU A 111 4.86 -13.51 -9.62
N LEU A 112 5.98 -13.16 -8.98
CA LEU A 112 6.71 -14.09 -8.11
C LEU A 112 5.91 -14.43 -6.86
N TYR A 113 5.42 -13.41 -6.15
CA TYR A 113 4.75 -13.57 -4.87
C TYR A 113 3.39 -14.25 -5.01
N ASN A 114 2.57 -13.84 -5.97
CA ASN A 114 1.27 -14.48 -6.19
C ASN A 114 1.41 -15.91 -6.69
N SER A 115 2.37 -16.20 -7.57
CA SER A 115 2.65 -17.58 -8.00
C SER A 115 3.04 -18.46 -6.81
N TYR A 116 3.87 -17.95 -5.90
CA TYR A 116 4.23 -18.66 -4.68
C TYR A 116 3.02 -18.90 -3.78
N LEU A 117 2.18 -17.89 -3.55
CA LEU A 117 0.99 -18.00 -2.70
C LEU A 117 -0.08 -18.91 -3.31
N MET A 118 -0.19 -19.00 -4.63
CA MET A 118 -1.11 -19.93 -5.30
C MET A 118 -0.73 -21.38 -5.00
N VAL A 119 0.57 -21.70 -5.02
CA VAL A 119 1.06 -23.06 -4.78
C VAL A 119 1.13 -23.38 -3.28
N ARG A 120 1.46 -22.37 -2.43
CA ARG A 120 1.54 -22.48 -0.97
C ARG A 120 0.64 -21.46 -0.28
N PRO A 121 -0.69 -21.66 -0.32
CA PRO A 121 -1.62 -20.72 0.27
C PRO A 121 -1.47 -20.69 1.80
N LEU A 122 -1.62 -19.50 2.38
CA LEU A 122 -1.66 -19.30 3.84
C LEU A 122 -2.90 -19.96 4.47
N SER A 123 -3.98 -20.05 3.72
CA SER A 123 -5.23 -20.72 4.10
C SER A 123 -6.01 -21.11 2.84
N GLY A 124 -6.74 -22.22 2.88
CA GLY A 124 -7.54 -22.71 1.77
C GLY A 124 -6.80 -23.71 0.86
N PRO A 125 -7.48 -24.20 -0.19
CA PRO A 125 -6.91 -25.14 -1.15
C PRO A 125 -5.84 -24.49 -2.03
N ARG A 126 -4.93 -25.31 -2.56
CA ARG A 126 -3.96 -24.88 -3.57
C ARG A 126 -4.69 -24.57 -4.87
N VAL A 127 -4.25 -23.53 -5.55
CA VAL A 127 -4.77 -23.09 -6.84
C VAL A 127 -3.62 -23.08 -7.84
N TYR A 128 -3.81 -23.65 -9.01
CA TYR A 128 -2.79 -23.63 -10.07
C TYR A 128 -3.14 -22.58 -11.12
N PHE A 129 -2.15 -22.13 -11.86
CA PHE A 129 -2.33 -21.16 -12.95
C PHE A 129 -3.40 -21.59 -13.97
N LYS A 130 -3.48 -22.90 -14.22
CA LYS A 130 -4.51 -23.47 -15.09
C LYS A 130 -5.90 -23.21 -14.54
N ASP A 131 -6.10 -23.37 -13.23
CA ASP A 131 -7.41 -23.17 -12.58
C ASP A 131 -7.81 -21.68 -12.64
N TYR A 132 -6.84 -20.78 -12.52
CA TYR A 132 -7.07 -19.34 -12.64
C TYR A 132 -7.62 -18.98 -14.04
N ILE A 133 -7.07 -19.58 -15.08
CA ILE A 133 -7.49 -19.31 -16.47
C ILE A 133 -8.81 -20.04 -16.80
N THR A 134 -8.97 -21.30 -16.41
CA THR A 134 -10.11 -22.13 -16.81
C THR A 134 -11.37 -21.91 -15.98
N HIS A 135 -11.24 -21.62 -14.68
CA HIS A 135 -12.36 -21.38 -13.76
C HIS A 135 -12.64 -19.90 -13.52
N GLY A 136 -11.78 -18.99 -14.03
CA GLY A 136 -11.97 -17.55 -13.98
C GLY A 136 -13.04 -17.10 -14.98
N SER A 137 -14.05 -16.37 -14.54
CA SER A 137 -14.99 -15.76 -15.47
C SER A 137 -14.41 -14.48 -16.05
N PHE A 138 -14.66 -14.18 -17.33
CA PHE A 138 -14.21 -12.94 -17.98
C PHE A 138 -14.58 -11.68 -17.17
N LYS A 139 -15.78 -11.66 -16.58
CA LYS A 139 -16.23 -10.55 -15.74
C LYS A 139 -15.32 -10.32 -14.52
N LYS A 140 -14.86 -11.40 -13.86
CA LYS A 140 -13.96 -11.30 -12.70
C LYS A 140 -12.58 -10.76 -13.11
N HIS A 141 -12.05 -11.21 -14.24
CA HIS A 141 -10.77 -10.72 -14.77
C HIS A 141 -10.87 -9.24 -15.18
N ALA A 142 -11.94 -8.85 -15.89
CA ALA A 142 -12.20 -7.48 -16.29
C ALA A 142 -12.34 -6.54 -15.06
N LEU A 143 -13.04 -7.00 -14.04
CA LEU A 143 -13.20 -6.23 -12.78
C LEU A 143 -11.85 -6.07 -12.06
N GLY A 144 -11.02 -7.10 -12.02
CA GLY A 144 -9.68 -7.05 -11.47
C GLY A 144 -8.76 -6.07 -12.23
N MET A 145 -8.82 -6.10 -13.56
CA MET A 145 -8.08 -5.15 -14.40
C MET A 145 -8.53 -3.70 -14.18
N LEU A 146 -9.85 -3.47 -14.08
CA LEU A 146 -10.39 -2.14 -13.79
C LEU A 146 -9.96 -1.63 -12.42
N ALA A 147 -10.04 -2.47 -11.40
CA ALA A 147 -9.58 -2.12 -10.05
C ALA A 147 -8.07 -1.80 -10.04
N GLY A 148 -7.27 -2.60 -10.76
CA GLY A 148 -5.83 -2.35 -10.94
C GLY A 148 -5.55 -1.02 -11.65
N ALA A 149 -6.31 -0.69 -12.69
CA ALA A 149 -6.18 0.56 -13.42
C ALA A 149 -6.50 1.79 -12.53
N ILE A 150 -7.60 1.73 -11.77
CA ILE A 150 -7.99 2.80 -10.84
C ILE A 150 -6.90 3.01 -9.77
N THR A 151 -6.42 1.92 -9.17
CA THR A 151 -5.33 1.98 -8.18
C THR A 151 -4.04 2.52 -8.80
N GLY A 152 -3.72 2.11 -10.02
CA GLY A 152 -2.56 2.59 -10.76
C GLY A 152 -2.61 4.11 -11.00
N ILE A 153 -3.75 4.63 -11.44
CA ILE A 153 -3.97 6.08 -11.60
C ILE A 153 -3.74 6.81 -10.27
N GLY A 154 -4.26 6.27 -9.16
CA GLY A 154 -4.04 6.85 -7.83
C GLY A 154 -2.56 6.91 -7.46
N ILE A 155 -1.80 5.83 -7.65
CA ILE A 155 -0.35 5.78 -7.37
C ILE A 155 0.42 6.77 -8.25
N VAL A 156 0.10 6.85 -9.54
CA VAL A 156 0.70 7.81 -10.47
C VAL A 156 0.46 9.24 -10.00
N SER A 157 -0.78 9.56 -9.63
CA SER A 157 -1.15 10.88 -9.10
C SER A 157 -0.40 11.21 -7.81
N LEU A 158 -0.26 10.24 -6.89
CA LEU A 158 0.52 10.37 -5.67
C LEU A 158 1.99 10.73 -5.95
N ILE A 159 2.64 9.99 -6.84
CA ILE A 159 4.05 10.19 -7.17
C ILE A 159 4.26 11.57 -7.83
N ILE A 160 3.36 12.00 -8.72
CA ILE A 160 3.44 13.31 -9.36
C ILE A 160 3.19 14.46 -8.37
N ALA A 161 2.29 14.28 -7.41
CA ALA A 161 1.99 15.30 -6.41
C ALA A 161 3.07 15.45 -5.34
N THR A 162 3.83 14.39 -5.06
CA THR A 162 4.82 14.32 -3.97
C THR A 162 5.81 15.50 -3.96
N PRO A 163 6.44 15.93 -5.06
CA PRO A 163 7.40 17.04 -5.04
C PRO A 163 6.80 18.40 -4.66
N LYS A 164 5.51 18.61 -4.95
CA LYS A 164 4.83 19.90 -4.73
C LYS A 164 4.08 19.97 -3.41
N ALA A 165 3.38 18.92 -3.04
CA ALA A 165 2.51 18.90 -1.88
C ALA A 165 3.24 18.50 -0.58
N GLY A 166 4.46 18.00 -0.68
CA GLY A 166 5.13 17.30 0.40
C GLY A 166 4.58 15.88 0.56
N PHE A 167 5.47 14.97 0.92
CA PHE A 167 5.11 13.56 0.91
C PHE A 167 4.02 13.18 1.94
N ALA A 168 4.09 13.73 3.15
CA ALA A 168 3.09 13.45 4.19
C ALA A 168 1.68 13.86 3.75
N ASN A 169 1.55 15.03 3.11
CA ASN A 169 0.26 15.53 2.62
C ASN A 169 -0.26 14.69 1.43
N SER A 170 0.63 14.31 0.51
CA SER A 170 0.25 13.48 -0.64
C SER A 170 -0.22 12.10 -0.20
N LEU A 171 0.46 11.50 0.78
CA LEU A 171 0.12 10.18 1.32
C LEU A 171 -1.23 10.21 2.07
N THR A 172 -1.45 11.23 2.91
CA THR A 172 -2.72 11.36 3.64
C THR A 172 -3.89 11.59 2.70
N SER A 173 -3.70 12.39 1.64
CA SER A 173 -4.74 12.61 0.63
C SER A 173 -5.05 11.36 -0.19
N PHE A 174 -4.04 10.53 -0.46
CA PHE A 174 -4.24 9.28 -1.23
C PHE A 174 -5.01 8.21 -0.45
N PHE A 175 -4.74 8.07 0.85
CA PHE A 175 -5.37 7.03 1.68
C PHE A 175 -6.55 7.53 2.52
N GLY A 176 -6.72 8.84 2.66
CA GLY A 176 -7.74 9.47 3.53
C GLY A 176 -8.90 10.12 2.78
N GLY A 177 -8.87 10.09 1.43
CA GLY A 177 -9.95 10.62 0.59
C GLY A 177 -11.11 9.65 0.39
#